data_ba345dcc782d7716c41e22975371a4d1
#
_entry.id   ba345dcc782d7716c41e22975371a4d1
#
_cell.length_a   1.000
_cell.length_b   1.000
_cell.length_c   1.000
_cell.angle_alpha   90.00
_cell.angle_beta   90.00
_cell.angle_gamma   90.00
#
_symmetry.space_group_name_H-M   'P 1'
#
loop_
_entity.id
_entity.type
_entity.pdbx_description
1 polymer ?
#
loop_
_entity_poly.entity_id
_entity_poly.type
_entity_poly.pdbx_seq_one_letter_code
_entity_poly.pdbx_strand_id
1 'polypeptide(L)'
;HEKSSGQSAAIRTGVRAARGTIVATLDGDGQNNPAFLPDLIAAIENGGARIGLAAGQRVGRKDTGFKKFQSRIANGVRSRILSDGTRDTGCGLKALRREVFLSLPYFDGLHRFLPALVRREGYDVAYVDVTDRPRRSGVSNYGFFDRLWIGILDLAGVWWLIGRKKSTPVATEIMGHD
;
A
#
# COMPACT_ATOMS: atom_id res chain seq x y z
N HIS A 1 3.21 -3.23 20.61
CA HIS A 1 1.85 -3.47 21.08
C HIS A 1 1.88 -4.63 22.09
N GLU A 2 1.13 -4.55 23.15
CA GLU A 2 1.03 -5.61 24.15
C GLU A 2 0.44 -6.92 23.58
N LYS A 3 -0.40 -6.79 22.55
CA LYS A 3 -0.98 -7.92 21.82
C LYS A 3 -1.04 -7.63 20.32
N SER A 4 -1.18 -8.69 19.53
CA SER A 4 -1.34 -8.57 18.08
C SER A 4 -2.58 -7.74 17.74
N SER A 5 -2.39 -6.64 16.99
CA SER A 5 -3.44 -5.70 16.60
C SER A 5 -3.57 -5.60 15.08
N GLY A 6 -3.00 -6.56 14.35
CA GLY A 6 -3.04 -6.61 12.89
C GLY A 6 -1.95 -5.76 12.21
N GLN A 7 -1.72 -6.07 10.94
CA GLN A 7 -0.64 -5.47 10.14
C GLN A 7 -0.84 -3.96 9.93
N SER A 8 -2.07 -3.52 9.66
CA SER A 8 -2.37 -2.10 9.45
C SER A 8 -2.08 -1.25 10.68
N ALA A 9 -2.42 -1.75 11.87
CA ALA A 9 -2.13 -1.07 13.13
C ALA A 9 -0.61 -1.00 13.38
N ALA A 10 0.11 -2.09 13.14
CA ALA A 10 1.57 -2.13 13.29
C ALA A 10 2.26 -1.12 12.37
N ILE A 11 1.89 -1.08 11.09
CA ILE A 11 2.41 -0.12 10.11
C ILE A 11 2.10 1.31 10.57
N ARG A 12 0.87 1.60 10.95
CA ARG A 12 0.47 2.95 11.40
C ARG A 12 1.28 3.41 12.61
N THR A 13 1.46 2.56 13.59
CA THR A 13 2.26 2.87 14.78
C THR A 13 3.72 3.11 14.41
N GLY A 14 4.30 2.27 13.54
CA GLY A 14 5.67 2.43 13.06
C GLY A 14 5.86 3.75 12.29
N VAL A 15 4.94 4.09 11.39
CA VAL A 15 5.01 5.36 10.63
C VAL A 15 4.87 6.59 11.54
N ARG A 16 4.02 6.53 12.58
CA ARG A 16 3.89 7.63 13.54
C ARG A 16 5.16 7.82 14.36
N ALA A 17 5.79 6.74 14.76
CA ALA A 17 7.05 6.77 15.52
C ALA A 17 8.27 7.13 14.66
N ALA A 18 8.21 6.89 13.36
CA ALA A 18 9.30 7.19 12.44
C ALA A 18 9.56 8.70 12.35
N ARG A 19 10.82 9.09 12.19
CA ARG A 19 11.25 10.49 12.03
C ARG A 19 11.68 10.83 10.61
N GLY A 20 11.90 9.82 9.76
CA GLY A 20 12.28 10.03 8.35
C GLY A 20 11.15 10.60 7.52
N THR A 21 11.48 11.35 6.49
CA THR A 21 10.53 11.89 5.51
C THR A 21 9.97 10.80 4.60
N ILE A 22 10.76 9.74 4.34
CA ILE A 22 10.35 8.53 3.65
C ILE A 22 10.36 7.38 4.67
N VAL A 23 9.31 6.57 4.65
CA VAL A 23 9.19 5.35 5.45
C VAL A 23 9.08 4.15 4.51
N ALA A 24 9.70 3.05 4.89
CA ALA A 24 9.64 1.81 4.13
C ALA A 24 9.04 0.68 4.97
N THR A 25 8.31 -0.21 4.31
CA THR A 25 7.71 -1.40 4.92
C THR A 25 8.22 -2.65 4.23
N LEU A 26 8.34 -3.72 4.97
CA LEU A 26 8.58 -5.07 4.47
C LEU A 26 7.93 -6.08 5.42
N ASP A 27 7.56 -7.25 4.89
CA ASP A 27 7.00 -8.33 5.71
C ASP A 27 8.11 -9.01 6.53
N GLY A 28 7.80 -9.32 7.79
CA GLY A 28 8.78 -9.90 8.73
C GLY A 28 9.03 -11.40 8.55
N ASP A 29 8.45 -12.05 7.52
CA ASP A 29 8.61 -13.47 7.23
C ASP A 29 9.88 -13.82 6.40
N GLY A 30 10.67 -12.80 6.07
CA GLY A 30 11.92 -12.93 5.33
C GLY A 30 11.76 -13.15 3.82
N GLN A 31 10.53 -13.10 3.27
CA GLN A 31 10.31 -13.24 1.82
C GLN A 31 10.71 -11.98 1.06
N ASN A 32 10.46 -10.81 1.63
CA ASN A 32 10.85 -9.56 1.00
C ASN A 32 12.38 -9.40 1.03
N ASN A 33 12.96 -9.09 -0.12
CA ASN A 33 14.39 -8.83 -0.22
C ASN A 33 14.68 -7.33 0.06
N PRO A 34 15.32 -6.99 1.20
CA PRO A 34 15.60 -5.59 1.54
C PRO A 34 16.56 -4.88 0.58
N ALA A 35 17.28 -5.62 -0.28
CA ALA A 35 18.15 -5.02 -1.30
C ALA A 35 17.40 -4.14 -2.31
N PHE A 36 16.07 -4.27 -2.44
CA PHE A 36 15.24 -3.39 -3.28
C PHE A 36 14.79 -2.10 -2.58
N LEU A 37 15.09 -1.92 -1.29
CA LEU A 37 14.72 -0.67 -0.58
C LEU A 37 15.35 0.58 -1.19
N PRO A 38 16.64 0.58 -1.58
CA PRO A 38 17.23 1.73 -2.25
C PRO A 38 16.50 2.10 -3.56
N ASP A 39 16.11 1.13 -4.36
CA ASP A 39 15.41 1.36 -5.64
C ASP A 39 14.03 1.99 -5.42
N LEU A 40 13.30 1.53 -4.38
CA LEU A 40 12.01 2.10 -4.00
C LEU A 40 12.15 3.54 -3.49
N ILE A 41 13.17 3.82 -2.70
CA ILE A 41 13.45 5.16 -2.19
C ILE A 41 13.82 6.08 -3.35
N ALA A 42 14.74 5.65 -4.22
CA ALA A 42 15.15 6.39 -5.41
C ALA A 42 13.97 6.69 -6.34
N ALA A 43 13.00 5.78 -6.48
CA ALA A 43 11.79 6.02 -7.28
C ALA A 43 10.94 7.17 -6.72
N ILE A 44 10.90 7.37 -5.39
CA ILE A 44 10.21 8.50 -4.77
C ILE A 44 11.02 9.80 -4.97
N GLU A 45 12.33 9.75 -4.74
CA GLU A 45 13.21 10.92 -4.81
C GLU A 45 13.31 11.46 -6.23
N ASN A 46 13.56 10.58 -7.21
CA ASN A 46 13.68 10.94 -8.62
C ASN A 46 12.34 11.35 -9.26
N GLY A 47 11.21 10.83 -8.75
CA GLY A 47 9.88 11.19 -9.22
C GLY A 47 9.34 12.52 -8.69
N GLY A 48 10.13 13.22 -7.85
CA GLY A 48 9.78 14.53 -7.31
C GLY A 48 8.57 14.49 -6.36
N ALA A 49 7.99 15.65 -6.09
CA ALA A 49 6.91 15.80 -5.10
C ALA A 49 5.62 15.05 -5.47
N ARG A 50 5.44 14.69 -6.75
CA ARG A 50 4.23 13.97 -7.20
C ARG A 50 4.19 12.51 -6.79
N ILE A 51 5.34 11.84 -6.64
CA ILE A 51 5.37 10.43 -6.23
C ILE A 51 5.22 10.34 -4.70
N GLY A 52 4.07 9.84 -4.26
CA GLY A 52 3.75 9.62 -2.85
C GLY A 52 4.13 8.22 -2.34
N LEU A 53 4.17 7.24 -3.24
CA LEU A 53 4.40 5.82 -2.94
C LEU A 53 5.23 5.17 -4.04
N ALA A 54 6.22 4.39 -3.68
CA ALA A 54 6.83 3.37 -4.52
C ALA A 54 6.44 1.99 -4.00
N ALA A 55 5.82 1.17 -4.85
CA ALA A 55 5.31 -0.15 -4.50
C ALA A 55 6.06 -1.25 -5.26
N GLY A 56 6.58 -2.23 -4.54
CA GLY A 56 7.17 -3.42 -5.13
C GLY A 56 6.12 -4.25 -5.86
N GLN A 57 6.46 -4.74 -7.05
CA GLN A 57 5.66 -5.69 -7.81
C GLN A 57 6.46 -6.96 -8.06
N ARG A 58 6.00 -8.07 -7.51
CA ARG A 58 6.74 -9.33 -7.58
C ARG A 58 6.70 -9.91 -8.98
N VAL A 59 7.89 -10.12 -9.53
CA VAL A 59 8.10 -10.81 -10.80
C VAL A 59 8.64 -12.22 -10.56
N GLY A 60 8.42 -13.12 -11.51
CA GLY A 60 9.00 -14.49 -11.48
C GLY A 60 8.38 -15.43 -10.42
N ARG A 61 7.20 -15.15 -9.85
CA ARG A 61 6.56 -16.02 -8.84
C ARG A 61 6.37 -17.45 -9.37
N LYS A 62 6.84 -18.42 -8.57
CA LYS A 62 6.70 -19.87 -8.85
C LYS A 62 5.38 -20.44 -8.30
N ASP A 63 4.28 -19.71 -8.37
CA ASP A 63 2.96 -20.22 -7.97
C ASP A 63 2.42 -21.23 -8.97
N THR A 64 1.56 -22.15 -8.51
CA THR A 64 0.84 -23.06 -9.41
C THR A 64 -0.06 -22.27 -10.37
N GLY A 65 -0.25 -22.76 -11.60
CA GLY A 65 -1.00 -22.06 -12.65
C GLY A 65 -2.38 -21.59 -12.21
N PHE A 66 -3.10 -22.41 -11.42
CA PHE A 66 -4.43 -22.09 -10.92
C PHE A 66 -4.43 -20.91 -9.91
N LYS A 67 -3.49 -20.90 -8.97
CA LYS A 67 -3.35 -19.78 -8.02
C LYS A 67 -2.94 -18.48 -8.71
N LYS A 68 -2.09 -18.55 -9.73
CA LYS A 68 -1.73 -17.40 -10.58
C LYS A 68 -2.95 -16.84 -11.30
N PHE A 69 -3.79 -17.70 -11.85
CA PHE A 69 -5.01 -17.31 -12.58
C PHE A 69 -6.01 -16.61 -11.67
N GLN A 70 -6.33 -17.21 -10.50
CA GLN A 70 -7.21 -16.59 -9.49
C GLN A 70 -6.69 -15.22 -9.03
N SER A 71 -5.40 -15.14 -8.69
CA SER A 71 -4.78 -13.88 -8.26
C SER A 71 -4.82 -12.82 -9.37
N ARG A 72 -4.60 -13.21 -10.62
CA ARG A 72 -4.65 -12.29 -11.77
C ARG A 72 -6.06 -11.74 -11.99
N ILE A 73 -7.10 -12.58 -11.91
CA ILE A 73 -8.50 -12.13 -12.02
C ILE A 73 -8.83 -11.18 -10.86
N ALA A 74 -8.58 -11.58 -9.62
CA ALA A 74 -8.88 -10.78 -8.45
C ALA A 74 -8.16 -9.41 -8.49
N ASN A 75 -6.89 -9.39 -8.82
CA ASN A 75 -6.13 -8.16 -8.97
C ASN A 75 -6.61 -7.33 -10.18
N GLY A 76 -6.99 -7.95 -11.29
CA GLY A 76 -7.53 -7.27 -12.47
C GLY A 76 -8.86 -6.58 -12.18
N VAL A 77 -9.79 -7.26 -11.52
CA VAL A 77 -11.08 -6.69 -11.09
C VAL A 77 -10.85 -5.53 -10.11
N ARG A 78 -10.02 -5.74 -9.10
CA ARG A 78 -9.68 -4.71 -8.13
C ARG A 78 -9.03 -3.49 -8.79
N SER A 79 -8.01 -3.70 -9.62
CA SER A 79 -7.30 -2.61 -10.30
C SER A 79 -8.22 -1.80 -11.22
N ARG A 80 -9.21 -2.46 -11.86
CA ARG A 80 -10.20 -1.79 -12.69
C ARG A 80 -11.18 -0.96 -11.85
N ILE A 81 -11.64 -1.49 -10.71
CA ILE A 81 -12.56 -0.77 -9.80
C ILE A 81 -11.88 0.44 -9.15
N LEU A 82 -10.61 0.27 -8.72
CA LEU A 82 -9.87 1.31 -8.00
C LEU A 82 -9.01 2.19 -8.91
N SER A 83 -8.86 1.82 -10.19
CA SER A 83 -8.04 2.54 -11.20
C SER A 83 -6.61 2.82 -10.73
N ASP A 84 -6.02 1.90 -9.96
CA ASP A 84 -4.72 2.10 -9.31
C ASP A 84 -3.52 1.51 -10.06
N GLY A 85 -3.76 0.74 -11.13
CA GLY A 85 -2.71 0.14 -11.96
C GLY A 85 -1.88 -0.94 -11.25
N THR A 86 -2.26 -1.38 -10.06
CA THR A 86 -1.50 -2.34 -9.25
C THR A 86 -1.68 -3.76 -9.76
N ARG A 87 -0.57 -4.41 -10.13
CA ARG A 87 -0.54 -5.84 -10.53
C ARG A 87 -0.43 -6.80 -9.33
N ASP A 88 0.20 -6.34 -8.24
CA ASP A 88 0.43 -7.14 -7.03
C ASP A 88 0.23 -6.32 -5.76
N THR A 89 -0.94 -6.48 -5.16
CA THR A 89 -1.30 -5.77 -3.91
C THR A 89 -0.72 -6.40 -2.67
N GLY A 90 -0.34 -7.67 -2.76
CA GLY A 90 0.17 -8.46 -1.64
C GLY A 90 1.67 -8.30 -1.38
N CYS A 91 2.38 -7.48 -2.15
CA CYS A 91 3.79 -7.20 -1.86
C CYS A 91 3.91 -6.27 -0.65
N GLY A 92 4.57 -6.74 0.42
CA GLY A 92 4.81 -5.95 1.63
C GLY A 92 5.89 -4.86 1.45
N LEU A 93 6.72 -5.02 0.41
CA LEU A 93 7.83 -4.12 0.14
C LEU A 93 7.35 -2.83 -0.51
N LYS A 94 7.32 -1.75 0.25
CA LYS A 94 6.86 -0.42 -0.18
C LYS A 94 7.68 0.66 0.49
N ALA A 95 7.88 1.78 -0.22
CA ALA A 95 8.37 3.02 0.37
C ALA A 95 7.36 4.13 0.10
N LEU A 96 7.15 5.06 1.01
CA LEU A 96 6.19 6.14 0.87
C LEU A 96 6.59 7.38 1.66
N ARG A 97 6.14 8.54 1.21
CA ARG A 97 6.29 9.77 1.97
C ARG A 97 5.51 9.66 3.27
N ARG A 98 6.17 9.93 4.38
CA ARG A 98 5.56 9.83 5.72
C ARG A 98 4.31 10.73 5.85
N GLU A 99 4.39 11.95 5.38
CA GLU A 99 3.28 12.91 5.39
C GLU A 99 2.07 12.39 4.61
N VAL A 100 2.30 11.80 3.42
CA VAL A 100 1.24 11.20 2.59
C VAL A 100 0.56 10.06 3.35
N PHE A 101 1.33 9.15 3.98
CA PHE A 101 0.72 8.08 4.77
C PHE A 101 -0.15 8.63 5.92
N LEU A 102 0.33 9.67 6.61
CA LEU A 102 -0.38 10.24 7.76
C LEU A 102 -1.69 10.94 7.35
N SER A 103 -1.82 11.39 6.11
CA SER A 103 -3.06 11.97 5.57
C SER A 103 -4.10 10.92 5.14
N LEU A 104 -3.69 9.63 4.98
CA LEU A 104 -4.59 8.58 4.55
C LEU A 104 -5.63 8.23 5.63
N PRO A 105 -6.87 7.91 5.23
CA PRO A 105 -7.87 7.40 6.15
C PRO A 105 -7.42 6.04 6.71
N TYR A 106 -7.57 5.86 8.02
CA TYR A 106 -7.18 4.63 8.68
C TYR A 106 -8.36 3.66 8.80
N PHE A 107 -8.12 2.41 8.39
CA PHE A 107 -8.99 1.26 8.64
C PHE A 107 -8.14 -0.01 8.65
N ASP A 108 -8.65 -1.12 9.20
CA ASP A 108 -7.94 -2.39 9.11
C ASP A 108 -7.94 -2.90 7.67
N GLY A 109 -6.79 -3.42 7.20
CA GLY A 109 -6.61 -3.81 5.80
C GLY A 109 -6.08 -2.68 4.89
N LEU A 110 -5.94 -1.44 5.38
CA LEU A 110 -5.46 -0.27 4.60
C LEU A 110 -4.16 -0.56 3.83
N HIS A 111 -3.25 -1.36 4.38
CA HIS A 111 -1.95 -1.68 3.76
C HIS A 111 -2.06 -2.35 2.38
N ARG A 112 -3.21 -2.99 2.09
CA ARG A 112 -3.52 -3.60 0.80
C ARG A 112 -3.99 -2.58 -0.26
N PHE A 113 -4.45 -1.42 0.18
CA PHE A 113 -5.06 -0.39 -0.65
C PHE A 113 -4.20 0.88 -0.77
N LEU A 114 -2.98 0.88 -0.25
CA LEU A 114 -2.09 2.05 -0.29
C LEU A 114 -1.97 2.69 -1.67
N PRO A 115 -1.80 1.96 -2.80
CA PRO A 115 -1.74 2.59 -4.11
C PRO A 115 -2.99 3.40 -4.46
N ALA A 116 -4.18 2.82 -4.23
CA ALA A 116 -5.45 3.50 -4.50
C ALA A 116 -5.67 4.71 -3.59
N LEU A 117 -5.33 4.58 -2.30
CA LEU A 117 -5.49 5.65 -1.33
C LEU A 117 -4.52 6.81 -1.58
N VAL A 118 -3.28 6.52 -1.95
CA VAL A 118 -2.28 7.54 -2.32
C VAL A 118 -2.73 8.31 -3.56
N ARG A 119 -3.24 7.62 -4.59
CA ARG A 119 -3.82 8.26 -5.77
C ARG A 119 -5.04 9.11 -5.43
N ARG A 120 -5.88 8.64 -4.52
CA ARG A 120 -6.99 9.42 -3.99
C ARG A 120 -6.52 10.75 -3.39
N GLU A 121 -5.36 10.78 -2.73
CA GLU A 121 -4.79 12.01 -2.18
C GLU A 121 -4.12 12.91 -3.23
N GLY A 122 -4.11 12.50 -4.51
CA GLY A 122 -3.59 13.30 -5.61
C GLY A 122 -2.13 13.04 -5.92
N TYR A 123 -1.53 12.02 -5.31
CA TYR A 123 -0.16 11.62 -5.59
C TYR A 123 -0.10 10.48 -6.59
N ASP A 124 1.00 10.40 -7.31
CA ASP A 124 1.30 9.29 -8.20
C ASP A 124 1.97 8.14 -7.44
N VAL A 125 1.89 6.95 -8.04
CA VAL A 125 2.51 5.71 -7.52
C VAL A 125 3.54 5.22 -8.53
N ALA A 126 4.77 5.04 -8.09
CA ALA A 126 5.82 4.36 -8.84
C ALA A 126 5.77 2.85 -8.54
N TYR A 127 6.04 2.03 -9.55
CA TYR A 127 6.11 0.58 -9.41
C TYR A 127 7.51 0.10 -9.72
N VAL A 128 8.06 -0.73 -8.84
CA VAL A 128 9.40 -1.31 -8.95
C VAL A 128 9.26 -2.83 -8.99
N ASP A 129 9.79 -3.46 -10.02
CA ASP A 129 9.81 -4.92 -10.11
C ASP A 129 10.79 -5.49 -9.08
N VAL A 130 10.30 -6.40 -8.24
CA VAL A 130 11.06 -7.02 -7.15
C VAL A 130 10.95 -8.54 -7.21
N THR A 131 11.91 -9.22 -6.62
CA THR A 131 11.88 -10.69 -6.49
C THR A 131 11.82 -11.10 -5.03
N ASP A 132 10.93 -12.06 -4.73
CA ASP A 132 10.84 -12.64 -3.39
C ASP A 132 11.89 -13.71 -3.16
N ARG A 133 12.29 -13.86 -1.90
CA ARG A 133 13.08 -15.00 -1.42
C ARG A 133 12.15 -16.16 -1.02
N PRO A 134 12.66 -17.40 -1.00
CA PRO A 134 11.91 -18.51 -0.42
C PRO A 134 11.52 -18.22 1.04
N ARG A 135 10.28 -18.56 1.42
CA ARG A 135 9.80 -18.39 2.79
C ARG A 135 10.65 -19.22 3.77
N ARG A 136 11.14 -18.59 4.82
CA ARG A 136 11.97 -19.26 5.83
C ARG A 136 11.17 -19.86 6.98
N SER A 137 9.98 -19.33 7.30
CA SER A 137 9.14 -19.81 8.42
C SER A 137 7.70 -19.30 8.30
N GLY A 138 6.78 -19.98 9.01
CA GLY A 138 5.38 -19.58 9.18
C GLY A 138 4.38 -20.34 8.31
N VAL A 139 3.24 -20.68 8.92
CA VAL A 139 2.05 -21.27 8.26
C VAL A 139 0.97 -20.20 8.18
N SER A 140 0.23 -20.16 7.07
CA SER A 140 -0.89 -19.21 6.91
C SER A 140 -2.09 -19.65 7.74
N ASN A 141 -2.45 -18.89 8.79
CA ASN A 141 -3.43 -19.26 9.81
C ASN A 141 -4.88 -18.83 9.54
N TYR A 142 -5.23 -18.38 8.32
CA TYR A 142 -6.58 -17.88 8.05
C TYR A 142 -7.33 -18.69 6.99
N GLY A 143 -8.64 -18.90 7.21
CA GLY A 143 -9.56 -19.52 6.26
C GLY A 143 -9.69 -18.74 4.94
N PHE A 144 -9.92 -19.46 3.84
CA PHE A 144 -10.03 -18.86 2.51
C PHE A 144 -11.28 -17.95 2.37
N PHE A 145 -12.42 -18.41 2.89
CA PHE A 145 -13.70 -17.72 2.77
C PHE A 145 -13.78 -16.43 3.58
N ASP A 146 -13.23 -16.42 4.81
CA ASP A 146 -13.22 -15.23 5.66
C ASP A 146 -12.42 -14.09 5.01
N ARG A 147 -11.28 -14.43 4.41
CA ARG A 147 -10.45 -13.46 3.68
C ARG A 147 -11.14 -12.91 2.44
N LEU A 148 -11.94 -13.72 1.75
CA LEU A 148 -12.65 -13.31 0.54
C LEU A 148 -13.72 -12.27 0.86
N TRP A 149 -14.55 -12.52 1.87
CA TRP A 149 -15.62 -11.59 2.28
C TRP A 149 -15.08 -10.27 2.80
N ILE A 150 -14.08 -10.31 3.68
CA ILE A 150 -13.40 -9.12 4.18
C ILE A 150 -12.80 -8.34 2.99
N GLY A 151 -12.17 -9.04 2.05
CA GLY A 151 -11.60 -8.39 0.86
C GLY A 151 -12.62 -7.71 -0.03
N ILE A 152 -13.82 -8.27 -0.20
CA ILE A 152 -14.92 -7.66 -0.98
C ILE A 152 -15.48 -6.43 -0.27
N LEU A 153 -15.73 -6.53 1.03
CA LEU A 153 -16.22 -5.41 1.84
C LEU A 153 -15.21 -4.24 1.86
N ASP A 154 -13.94 -4.55 2.07
CA ASP A 154 -12.89 -3.54 2.03
C ASP A 154 -12.80 -2.87 0.64
N LEU A 155 -12.92 -3.65 -0.44
CA LEU A 155 -12.90 -3.13 -1.81
C LEU A 155 -14.07 -2.17 -2.06
N ALA A 156 -15.28 -2.55 -1.63
CA ALA A 156 -16.46 -1.70 -1.74
C ALA A 156 -16.31 -0.43 -0.89
N GLY A 157 -15.78 -0.54 0.33
CA GLY A 157 -15.50 0.60 1.20
C GLY A 157 -14.49 1.57 0.61
N VAL A 158 -13.38 1.07 0.06
CA VAL A 158 -12.36 1.91 -0.57
C VAL A 158 -12.88 2.55 -1.86
N TRP A 159 -13.64 1.82 -2.67
CA TRP A 159 -14.29 2.38 -3.86
C TRP A 159 -15.23 3.54 -3.48
N TRP A 160 -16.09 3.34 -2.49
CA TRP A 160 -16.94 4.39 -1.96
C TRP A 160 -16.15 5.60 -1.45
N LEU A 161 -15.08 5.35 -0.70
CA LEU A 161 -14.21 6.38 -0.14
C LEU A 161 -13.54 7.22 -1.22
N ILE A 162 -13.10 6.60 -2.32
CA ILE A 162 -12.51 7.29 -3.48
C ILE A 162 -13.56 8.23 -4.11
N GLY A 163 -14.79 7.73 -4.33
CA GLY A 163 -15.87 8.52 -4.90
C GLY A 163 -16.35 9.69 -4.02
N ARG A 164 -16.04 9.66 -2.71
CA ARG A 164 -16.43 10.70 -1.75
C ARG A 164 -15.39 11.80 -1.52
N LYS A 165 -14.22 11.69 -2.13
CA LYS A 165 -13.22 12.74 -1.98
C LYS A 165 -13.70 14.02 -2.68
N LYS A 166 -13.76 15.11 -1.92
CA LYS A 166 -13.83 16.48 -2.44
C LYS A 166 -12.45 17.11 -2.33
N SER A 167 -12.10 17.98 -3.27
CA SER A 167 -10.90 18.81 -3.15
C SER A 167 -11.02 19.72 -1.93
N THR A 168 -10.01 19.73 -1.09
CA THR A 168 -9.91 20.70 0.01
C THR A 168 -9.45 22.02 -0.59
N PRO A 169 -10.21 23.13 -0.41
CA PRO A 169 -9.76 24.42 -0.89
C PRO A 169 -8.50 24.85 -0.14
N VAL A 170 -7.60 25.51 -0.86
CA VAL A 170 -6.44 26.14 -0.22
C VAL A 170 -6.94 27.36 0.55
N ALA A 171 -6.78 27.34 1.86
CA ALA A 171 -7.08 28.50 2.70
C ALA A 171 -5.88 29.48 2.61
N THR A 172 -6.16 30.72 2.28
CA THR A 172 -5.19 31.83 2.33
C THR A 172 -5.61 32.77 3.44
N GLU A 173 -4.73 33.00 4.40
CA GLU A 173 -4.96 34.02 5.42
C GLU A 173 -4.90 35.40 4.79
N ILE A 174 -5.98 36.15 4.85
CA ILE A 174 -6.01 37.54 4.43
C ILE A 174 -5.60 38.36 5.64
N MET A 175 -4.35 38.84 5.65
CA MET A 175 -3.94 39.83 6.63
C MET A 175 -4.73 41.12 6.37
N GLY A 176 -5.60 41.49 7.30
CA GLY A 176 -6.25 42.78 7.28
C GLY A 176 -5.19 43.89 7.45
N HIS A 177 -5.13 44.79 6.50
CA HIS A 177 -4.44 46.08 6.72
C HIS A 177 -5.31 46.90 7.63
N ASP A 178 -4.88 47.06 8.90
CA ASP A 178 -5.35 48.13 9.80
C ASP A 178 -4.69 49.44 9.39
#